data_b0953cf94923f851270497d55724281a
#
_entry.id   b0953cf94923f851270497d55724281a
#
_cell.length_a   1.000
_cell.length_b   1.000
_cell.length_c   1.000
_cell.angle_alpha   90.00
_cell.angle_beta   90.00
_cell.angle_gamma   90.00
#
_symmetry.space_group_name_H-M   'P 1'
#
loop_
_entity.id
_entity.type
_entity.pdbx_description
1 polymer ?
#
loop_
_entity_poly.entity_id
_entity_poly.type
_entity_poly.pdbx_seq_one_letter_code
_entity_poly.pdbx_strand_id
1 'polypeptide(L)' 'MSERFLPTDDPVLEAVLQWTVARDAQDVRRLLEWLPEARSSRERKALLDRVRGLLTELESALDGLETLS' A
#
# COMPACT_ATOMS: atom_id res chain seq x y z
N MET A 1 -29.49 -16.54 10.10
CA MET A 1 -29.25 -15.67 9.91
C MET A 1 -28.24 -15.47 9.47
N SER A 2 -28.11 -14.91 9.17
CA SER A 2 -27.14 -14.72 8.88
C SER A 2 -26.73 -13.50 8.92
N GLU A 3 -25.94 -13.22 9.64
CA GLU A 3 -25.39 -12.09 9.72
C GLU A 3 -24.66 -11.84 8.54
N ARG A 4 -24.83 -10.80 7.89
CA ARG A 4 -24.10 -10.47 6.85
C ARG A 4 -23.47 -9.23 7.08
N PHE A 5 -22.16 -9.06 6.90
CA PHE A 5 -21.51 -7.78 6.99
C PHE A 5 -21.74 -7.07 5.70
N LEU A 6 -22.16 -5.82 5.79
CA LEU A 6 -22.14 -4.95 4.64
C LEU A 6 -20.68 -4.68 4.30
N PRO A 7 -20.35 -4.31 3.07
CA PRO A 7 -18.95 -4.01 2.73
C PRO A 7 -18.33 -2.96 3.64
N THR A 8 -19.15 -2.02 4.14
CA THR A 8 -18.64 -0.98 5.03
C THR A 8 -18.46 -1.47 6.46
N ASP A 9 -18.96 -2.68 6.76
CA ASP A 9 -18.87 -3.22 8.10
C ASP A 9 -17.99 -4.44 8.21
N ASP A 10 -17.25 -4.77 7.17
CA ASP A 10 -16.45 -5.99 7.16
C ASP A 10 -15.16 -5.78 7.93
N PRO A 11 -15.04 -6.32 9.14
CA PRO A 11 -13.84 -6.12 9.94
C PRO A 11 -12.61 -6.81 9.37
N VAL A 12 -12.81 -7.89 8.62
CA VAL A 12 -11.67 -8.58 8.01
C VAL A 12 -11.12 -7.74 6.88
N LEU A 13 -11.99 -7.18 6.05
CA LEU A 13 -11.55 -6.34 4.96
C LEU A 13 -10.82 -5.11 5.51
N GLU A 14 -11.38 -4.50 6.55
CA GLU A 14 -10.73 -3.34 7.15
C GLU A 14 -9.33 -3.69 7.65
N ALA A 15 -9.20 -4.83 8.31
CA ALA A 15 -7.91 -5.26 8.84
C ALA A 15 -6.90 -5.49 7.73
N VAL A 16 -7.34 -6.12 6.63
CA VAL A 16 -6.46 -6.37 5.50
C VAL A 16 -6.01 -5.06 4.87
N LEU A 17 -6.92 -4.10 4.72
CA LEU A 17 -6.57 -2.82 4.13
C LEU A 17 -5.59 -2.05 5.02
N GLN A 18 -5.82 -2.08 6.33
CA GLN A 18 -4.90 -1.43 7.26
C GLN A 18 -3.52 -2.06 7.23
N TRP A 19 -3.49 -3.38 7.14
CA TRP A 19 -2.22 -4.09 7.05
C TRP A 19 -1.50 -3.75 5.76
N THR A 20 -2.24 -3.65 4.65
CA THR A 20 -1.66 -3.30 3.36
C THR A 20 -1.05 -1.90 3.42
N VAL A 21 -1.75 -0.95 4.02
CA VAL A 21 -1.24 0.41 4.17
C VAL A 21 0.07 0.39 4.95
N ALA A 22 0.09 -0.30 6.08
CA ALA A 22 1.28 -0.34 6.92
C ALA A 22 2.45 -0.97 6.20
N ARG A 23 2.20 -2.09 5.51
CA ARG A 23 3.26 -2.80 4.81
C ARG A 23 3.80 -1.98 3.64
N ASP A 24 2.90 -1.40 2.85
CA ASP A 24 3.33 -0.65 1.68
C ASP A 24 4.07 0.61 2.06
N ALA A 25 3.63 1.28 3.12
CA ALA A 25 4.32 2.46 3.60
C ALA A 25 5.75 2.12 4.03
N GLN A 26 5.90 0.98 4.69
CA GLN A 26 7.21 0.54 5.13
C GLN A 26 8.10 0.19 3.94
N ASP A 27 7.54 -0.47 2.94
CA ASP A 27 8.30 -0.85 1.75
C ASP A 27 8.73 0.38 0.95
N VAL A 28 7.84 1.38 0.83
CA VAL A 28 8.19 2.62 0.16
C VAL A 28 9.37 3.28 0.89
N ARG A 29 9.30 3.32 2.21
CA ARG A 29 10.36 3.91 3.00
C ARG A 29 11.69 3.23 2.74
N ARG A 30 11.71 1.90 2.70
CA ARG A 30 12.93 1.16 2.42
C ARG A 30 13.48 1.46 1.05
N LEU A 31 12.60 1.50 0.06
CA LEU A 31 13.03 1.77 -1.30
C LEU A 31 13.63 3.16 -1.42
N LEU A 32 13.03 4.13 -0.73
CA LEU A 32 13.55 5.48 -0.74
C LEU A 32 14.89 5.58 -0.03
N GLU A 33 15.11 4.75 0.98
CA GLU A 33 16.40 4.70 1.66
C GLU A 33 17.49 4.10 0.75
N TRP A 34 17.10 3.20 -0.13
CA TRP A 34 18.06 2.58 -1.04
C TRP A 34 18.38 3.48 -2.24
N LEU A 35 17.50 4.41 -2.54
CA LEU A 35 17.65 5.23 -3.74
C LEU A 35 18.99 5.95 -3.84
N PRO A 36 19.49 6.58 -2.76
CA PRO A 36 20.78 7.27 -2.86
C PRO A 36 21.95 6.33 -3.13
N GLU A 37 21.76 5.04 -2.88
CA GLU A 37 22.82 4.07 -3.08
C GLU A 37 22.77 3.40 -4.43
N ALA A 38 21.80 3.75 -5.24
CA ALA A 38 21.71 3.19 -6.58
C ALA A 38 22.90 3.63 -7.41
N ARG A 39 23.45 2.68 -8.16
CA ARG A 39 24.69 2.94 -8.88
C ARG A 39 24.50 3.39 -10.31
N SER A 40 23.29 3.34 -10.81
CA SER A 40 23.06 3.71 -12.20
C SER A 40 21.66 4.28 -12.34
N SER A 41 21.44 4.95 -13.47
CA SER A 41 20.10 5.44 -13.79
C SER A 41 19.09 4.31 -13.90
N ARG A 42 19.57 3.18 -14.37
CA ARG A 42 18.71 2.02 -14.51
C ARG A 42 18.21 1.53 -13.16
N GLU A 43 19.11 1.46 -12.19
CA GLU A 43 18.73 1.06 -10.84
C GLU A 43 17.80 2.06 -10.21
N ARG A 44 18.10 3.35 -10.38
CA ARG A 44 17.23 4.39 -9.82
C ARG A 44 15.83 4.30 -10.41
N LYS A 45 15.77 4.10 -11.72
CA LYS A 45 14.48 4.00 -12.37
C LYS A 45 13.71 2.79 -11.89
N ALA A 46 14.37 1.66 -11.71
CA ALA A 46 13.72 0.46 -11.22
C ALA A 46 13.16 0.68 -9.83
N LEU A 47 13.92 1.33 -8.96
CA LEU A 47 13.45 1.64 -7.61
C LEU A 47 12.26 2.57 -7.64
N LEU A 48 12.30 3.59 -8.48
CA LEU A 48 11.21 4.54 -8.58
C LEU A 48 9.95 3.90 -9.16
N ASP A 49 10.13 3.02 -10.13
CA ASP A 49 8.98 2.30 -10.69
C ASP A 49 8.31 1.44 -9.63
N ARG A 50 9.11 0.82 -8.77
CA ARG A 50 8.57 0.02 -7.69
C ARG A 50 7.84 0.89 -6.68
N VAL A 51 8.41 2.05 -6.36
CA VAL A 51 7.76 2.99 -5.45
C VAL A 51 6.42 3.43 -6.01
N ARG A 52 6.37 3.73 -7.30
CA ARG A 52 5.11 4.15 -7.93
C ARG A 52 4.05 3.07 -7.83
N GLY A 53 4.44 1.82 -8.05
CA GLY A 53 3.50 0.71 -7.94
C GLY A 53 2.95 0.59 -6.53
N LEU A 54 3.83 0.73 -5.53
CA LEU A 54 3.40 0.65 -4.14
C LEU A 54 2.51 1.84 -3.76
N LEU A 55 2.80 3.02 -4.30
CA LEU A 55 1.96 4.18 -4.02
C LEU A 55 0.57 4.02 -4.60
N THR A 56 0.47 3.42 -5.78
CA THR A 56 -0.83 3.13 -6.38
C THR A 56 -1.61 2.16 -5.51
N GLU A 57 -0.95 1.13 -5.02
CA GLU A 57 -1.60 0.16 -4.15
C GLU A 57 -2.01 0.81 -2.83
N LEU A 58 -1.15 1.67 -2.29
CA LEU A 58 -1.43 2.38 -1.06
C LEU A 58 -2.64 3.28 -1.21
N GLU A 59 -2.70 4.01 -2.32
CA GLU A 59 -3.82 4.87 -2.62
C GLU A 59 -5.12 4.08 -2.68
N SER A 60 -5.08 2.95 -3.34
CA SER A 60 -6.24 2.09 -3.46
C SER A 60 -6.70 1.58 -2.10
N ALA A 61 -5.74 1.20 -1.25
CA ALA A 61 -6.07 0.71 0.08
C ALA A 61 -6.68 1.82 0.95
N LEU A 62 -6.14 3.03 0.84
CA LEU A 62 -6.67 4.17 1.59
C LEU A 62 -8.08 4.52 1.13
N ASP A 63 -8.33 4.45 -0.18
CA ASP A 63 -9.67 4.67 -0.70
C ASP A 63 -10.64 3.63 -0.16
N GLY A 64 -10.19 2.39 -0.08
CA GLY A 64 -11.01 1.33 0.48
C GLY A 64 -11.35 1.59 1.93
N LEU A 65 -10.37 2.02 2.72
CA LEU A 65 -10.60 2.34 4.12
C LEU A 65 -11.58 3.51 4.27
N GLU A 66 -11.45 4.50 3.39
CA GLU A 66 -12.34 5.64 3.43
C GLU A 66 -13.77 5.21 3.14
N THR A 67 -13.94 4.30 2.21
CA THR A 67 -15.27 3.77 1.88
C THR A 67 -15.87 3.03 3.06
N LEU A 68 -15.03 2.38 3.87
CA LEU A 68 -15.49 1.63 5.02
C LEU A 68 -15.82 2.52 6.22
N SER A 69 -15.36 3.75 6.21
CA SER A 69 -15.66 4.67 7.30
C SER A 69 -17.04 5.33 7.15
#